data_ede89c7f74abc3f7b67784bb9008559e
#
_entry.id   ede89c7f74abc3f7b67784bb9008559e
#
_cell.length_a   1.000
_cell.length_b   1.000
_cell.length_c   1.000
_cell.angle_alpha   90.00
_cell.angle_beta   90.00
_cell.angle_gamma   90.00
#
_symmetry.space_group_name_H-M   'P 1'
#
loop_
_entity.id
_entity.type
_entity.pdbx_description
1 polymer ?
#
loop_
_entity_poly.entity_id
_entity_poly.type
_entity_poly.pdbx_seq_one_letter_code
_entity_poly.pdbx_strand_id
1 'polypeptide(L)'
;LLLSDDHSYPFLSTYGNPNIRTPVLDQLAAEGIRFHRFFTGATQCVPSRACLMTGRSAVAARMTRFSAPLPRDEVTLPELLKEHAGYFTGICGRSFHLDGASRNSPTLNRIYDENNLRTFADRVDFLNTCGDAEVADQTAAFLDKKPTDRPFFLWANFSDPHHPWNADPQLRPDPATLQLPAHWPDLPGLREQLADYFAEINRLDRTIGNVLDVLKQKGVYDNTLIVFAGDNGAALPHGKGSLYDPGSNVPFLIRWPGHVQPHGDSRALISGEDVAPTLLAAAGIEPGPKMSGHSFLPLLQNQPFTPRRYVFVERGSHGSNAPVRTDITSSGYDLARAVRSDRWKFIYNCTPWVPYSPVDSAGGPGWKQMVAAADSKTLPTPLINTYFTTPRPVYELYDLDADPSELNNLAGRPETAAVEKELREALAEKMILDFDYLPLPALPDQQDNPPQNGGKKSAGKARKR
;
A
#
# COMPACT_ATOMS: atom_id res chain seq x y z
N LEU A 1 -16.63 1.83 -0.86
CA LEU A 1 -15.20 2.00 -0.62
C LEU A 1 -14.70 3.23 -1.37
N LEU A 2 -14.15 4.21 -0.66
CA LEU A 2 -13.52 5.42 -1.19
C LEU A 2 -11.99 5.20 -1.09
N LEU A 3 -11.27 5.25 -2.20
CA LEU A 3 -9.84 4.95 -2.25
C LEU A 3 -9.07 6.14 -2.84
N SER A 4 -8.15 6.71 -2.06
CA SER A 4 -7.18 7.71 -2.52
C SER A 4 -5.92 7.03 -3.05
N ASP A 5 -5.18 7.71 -3.93
CA ASP A 5 -3.95 7.24 -4.58
C ASP A 5 -2.73 7.96 -3.99
N ASP A 6 -1.71 7.23 -3.54
CA ASP A 6 -0.49 7.77 -2.93
C ASP A 6 -0.70 8.54 -1.61
N HIS A 7 -1.47 8.01 -0.67
CA HIS A 7 -1.84 8.72 0.56
C HIS A 7 -1.24 8.08 1.82
N SER A 8 -0.17 8.69 2.36
CA SER A 8 0.47 8.23 3.61
C SER A 8 -0.32 8.62 4.87
N TYR A 9 -0.31 7.74 5.87
CA TYR A 9 -0.57 8.10 7.27
C TYR A 9 0.62 8.95 7.80
N PRO A 10 0.43 10.01 8.62
CA PRO A 10 -0.82 10.47 9.23
C PRO A 10 -1.41 11.73 8.54
N PHE A 11 -1.40 11.81 7.22
CA PHE A 11 -1.73 13.04 6.51
C PHE A 11 -3.25 13.28 6.35
N LEU A 12 -3.95 13.35 7.48
CA LEU A 12 -5.30 13.89 7.63
C LEU A 12 -5.38 14.72 8.93
N SER A 13 -6.28 15.70 8.97
CA SER A 13 -6.48 16.52 10.20
C SER A 13 -6.99 15.69 11.38
N THR A 14 -7.80 14.65 11.14
CA THR A 14 -8.26 13.73 12.20
C THR A 14 -7.12 12.95 12.88
N TYR A 15 -5.95 12.81 12.25
CA TYR A 15 -4.75 12.22 12.86
C TYR A 15 -3.85 13.25 13.56
N GLY A 16 -4.30 14.51 13.64
CA GLY A 16 -3.59 15.57 14.34
C GLY A 16 -2.62 16.37 13.48
N ASN A 17 -2.65 16.23 12.14
CA ASN A 17 -1.81 17.04 11.26
C ASN A 17 -2.33 18.49 11.19
N PRO A 18 -1.57 19.51 11.68
CA PRO A 18 -2.05 20.89 11.75
C PRO A 18 -2.04 21.61 10.39
N ASN A 19 -1.38 21.06 9.39
CA ASN A 19 -1.18 21.70 8.08
C ASN A 19 -2.19 21.26 7.03
N ILE A 20 -3.05 20.28 7.35
CA ILE A 20 -4.05 19.70 6.45
C ILE A 20 -5.44 20.06 6.97
N ARG A 21 -6.37 20.31 6.05
CA ARG A 21 -7.77 20.62 6.35
C ARG A 21 -8.69 19.64 5.63
N THR A 22 -9.11 18.61 6.36
CA THR A 22 -9.98 17.55 5.86
C THR A 22 -11.27 17.40 6.66
N PRO A 23 -12.12 18.46 6.72
CA PRO A 23 -13.31 18.47 7.57
C PRO A 23 -14.33 17.38 7.21
N VAL A 24 -14.41 16.94 5.95
CA VAL A 24 -15.30 15.86 5.51
C VAL A 24 -14.83 14.52 6.07
N LEU A 25 -13.54 14.22 5.95
CA LEU A 25 -12.95 13.00 6.51
C LEU A 25 -12.89 13.03 8.04
N ASP A 26 -12.73 14.21 8.64
CA ASP A 26 -12.84 14.39 10.10
C ASP A 26 -14.25 14.05 10.59
N GLN A 27 -15.29 14.47 9.88
CA GLN A 27 -16.67 14.11 10.20
C GLN A 27 -16.88 12.60 10.02
N LEU A 28 -16.36 12.01 8.94
CA LEU A 28 -16.46 10.56 8.72
C LEU A 28 -15.81 9.78 9.87
N ALA A 29 -14.65 10.22 10.34
CA ALA A 29 -13.96 9.65 11.50
C ALA A 29 -14.75 9.84 12.80
N ALA A 30 -15.35 11.02 13.01
CA ALA A 30 -16.17 11.30 14.19
C ALA A 30 -17.47 10.47 14.23
N GLU A 31 -18.06 10.17 13.10
CA GLU A 31 -19.24 9.32 12.97
C GLU A 31 -18.92 7.80 12.96
N GLY A 32 -17.64 7.45 12.98
CA GLY A 32 -17.16 6.08 12.83
C GLY A 32 -15.93 5.77 13.67
N ILE A 33 -15.01 5.00 13.10
CA ILE A 33 -13.74 4.60 13.70
C ILE A 33 -12.57 4.96 12.79
N ARG A 34 -11.49 5.49 13.37
CA ARG A 34 -10.21 5.70 12.71
C ARG A 34 -9.19 4.66 13.16
N PHE A 35 -8.34 4.25 12.22
CA PHE A 35 -7.28 3.29 12.46
C PHE A 35 -5.93 3.96 12.31
N HIS A 36 -5.02 3.71 13.25
CA HIS A 36 -3.66 4.26 13.26
C HIS A 36 -2.64 3.33 12.60
N ARG A 37 -3.00 2.05 12.42
CA ARG A 37 -2.10 0.99 11.97
C ARG A 37 -2.75 0.12 10.92
N PHE A 38 -3.12 0.76 9.80
CA PHE A 38 -3.60 0.07 8.62
C PHE A 38 -2.50 0.06 7.56
N PHE A 39 -2.01 -1.14 7.24
CA PHE A 39 -0.89 -1.32 6.33
C PHE A 39 -1.36 -1.92 5.02
N THR A 40 -1.00 -1.27 3.91
CA THR A 40 -1.19 -1.86 2.60
C THR A 40 -0.32 -3.12 2.43
N GLY A 41 -0.82 -4.15 1.72
CA GLY A 41 -0.04 -5.37 1.45
C GLY A 41 1.12 -5.15 0.48
N ALA A 42 1.06 -4.09 -0.33
CA ALA A 42 2.12 -3.71 -1.25
C ALA A 42 2.18 -2.19 -1.38
N THR A 43 3.39 -1.62 -1.47
CA THR A 43 3.60 -0.16 -1.48
C THR A 43 3.51 0.46 -2.88
N GLN A 44 2.68 -0.12 -3.74
CA GLN A 44 2.46 0.27 -5.14
C GLN A 44 0.99 0.10 -5.50
N CYS A 45 0.42 1.04 -6.24
CA CYS A 45 -1.02 1.14 -6.52
C CYS A 45 -1.67 -0.18 -6.98
N VAL A 46 -1.22 -0.77 -8.10
CA VAL A 46 -1.85 -1.96 -8.69
C VAL A 46 -1.75 -3.19 -7.77
N PRO A 47 -0.59 -3.56 -7.22
CA PRO A 47 -0.48 -4.64 -6.26
C PRO A 47 -1.28 -4.42 -4.98
N SER A 48 -1.28 -3.20 -4.41
CA SER A 48 -2.08 -2.86 -3.25
C SER A 48 -3.58 -3.03 -3.49
N ARG A 49 -4.07 -2.50 -4.61
CA ARG A 49 -5.49 -2.61 -5.00
C ARG A 49 -5.89 -4.07 -5.22
N ALA A 50 -4.98 -4.90 -5.74
CA ALA A 50 -5.22 -6.34 -5.84
C ALA A 50 -5.37 -6.97 -4.44
N CYS A 51 -4.51 -6.62 -3.46
CA CYS A 51 -4.65 -7.10 -2.09
C CYS A 51 -6.02 -6.73 -1.49
N LEU A 52 -6.45 -5.47 -1.64
CA LEU A 52 -7.75 -4.99 -1.16
C LEU A 52 -8.93 -5.76 -1.77
N MET A 53 -8.85 -6.11 -3.07
CA MET A 53 -9.95 -6.72 -3.79
C MET A 53 -10.00 -8.24 -3.68
N THR A 54 -8.86 -8.89 -3.45
CA THR A 54 -8.77 -10.36 -3.40
C THR A 54 -8.70 -10.91 -1.98
N GLY A 55 -8.37 -10.08 -0.99
CA GLY A 55 -8.08 -10.55 0.37
C GLY A 55 -6.82 -11.41 0.45
N ARG A 56 -5.87 -11.20 -0.48
CA ARG A 56 -4.62 -11.98 -0.62
C ARG A 56 -3.43 -11.04 -0.76
N SER A 57 -2.23 -11.53 -0.44
CA SER A 57 -1.01 -10.81 -0.77
C SER A 57 -0.85 -10.60 -2.28
N ALA A 58 -0.08 -9.61 -2.68
CA ALA A 58 0.15 -9.33 -4.11
C ALA A 58 0.87 -10.51 -4.80
N VAL A 59 1.81 -11.16 -4.11
CA VAL A 59 2.50 -12.37 -4.62
C VAL A 59 1.51 -13.51 -4.82
N ALA A 60 0.70 -13.83 -3.82
CA ALA A 60 -0.29 -14.91 -3.89
C ALA A 60 -1.36 -14.64 -4.96
N ALA A 61 -1.73 -13.36 -5.19
CA ALA A 61 -2.63 -12.93 -6.25
C ALA A 61 -1.92 -12.79 -7.62
N ARG A 62 -0.61 -13.06 -7.70
CA ARG A 62 0.21 -12.94 -8.92
C ARG A 62 0.26 -11.52 -9.50
N MET A 63 0.10 -10.51 -8.63
CA MET A 63 0.14 -9.09 -8.96
C MET A 63 1.44 -8.43 -8.48
N THR A 64 2.57 -9.01 -8.85
CA THR A 64 3.91 -8.64 -8.36
C THR A 64 4.52 -7.43 -9.07
N ARG A 65 3.81 -6.82 -10.00
CA ARG A 65 4.29 -5.66 -10.76
C ARG A 65 3.16 -4.71 -11.14
N PHE A 66 3.51 -3.46 -11.34
CA PHE A 66 2.58 -2.37 -11.60
C PHE A 66 1.71 -2.55 -12.86
N SER A 67 2.27 -3.08 -13.94
CA SER A 67 1.60 -3.11 -15.25
C SER A 67 0.92 -4.44 -15.59
N ALA A 68 0.75 -5.34 -14.62
CA ALA A 68 0.08 -6.60 -14.88
C ALA A 68 -1.44 -6.47 -14.66
N PRO A 69 -2.29 -7.01 -15.54
CA PRO A 69 -3.71 -7.18 -15.27
C PRO A 69 -3.92 -8.27 -14.21
N LEU A 70 -4.97 -8.11 -13.40
CA LEU A 70 -5.35 -9.15 -12.44
C LEU A 70 -5.73 -10.43 -13.17
N PRO A 71 -5.13 -11.60 -12.85
CA PRO A 71 -5.46 -12.86 -13.50
C PRO A 71 -6.96 -13.18 -13.41
N ARG A 72 -7.53 -13.78 -14.47
CA ARG A 72 -8.97 -14.08 -14.54
C ARG A 72 -9.46 -15.00 -13.44
N ASP A 73 -8.63 -15.95 -13.03
CA ASP A 73 -8.95 -16.95 -12.01
C ASP A 73 -8.78 -16.42 -10.57
N GLU A 74 -8.33 -15.17 -10.39
CA GLU A 74 -8.39 -14.48 -9.11
C GLU A 74 -9.78 -13.85 -8.94
N VAL A 75 -10.54 -14.37 -7.99
CA VAL A 75 -11.89 -13.89 -7.68
C VAL A 75 -11.80 -12.65 -6.79
N THR A 76 -12.61 -11.66 -7.09
CA THR A 76 -12.58 -10.36 -6.39
C THR A 76 -13.78 -10.17 -5.47
N LEU A 77 -13.64 -9.28 -4.49
CA LEU A 77 -14.71 -8.88 -3.57
C LEU A 77 -16.03 -8.54 -4.28
N PRO A 78 -16.07 -7.68 -5.34
CA PRO A 78 -17.33 -7.39 -6.02
C PRO A 78 -17.97 -8.60 -6.68
N GLU A 79 -17.19 -9.54 -7.22
CA GLU A 79 -17.73 -10.80 -7.78
C GLU A 79 -18.40 -11.65 -6.69
N LEU A 80 -17.72 -11.83 -5.55
CA LEU A 80 -18.27 -12.60 -4.43
C LEU A 80 -19.55 -11.96 -3.83
N LEU A 81 -19.55 -10.64 -3.67
CA LEU A 81 -20.75 -9.91 -3.23
C LEU A 81 -21.92 -10.06 -4.20
N LYS A 82 -21.64 -10.00 -5.50
CA LYS A 82 -22.63 -10.20 -6.55
C LYS A 82 -23.19 -11.62 -6.58
N GLU A 83 -22.30 -12.61 -6.53
CA GLU A 83 -22.67 -14.03 -6.67
C GLU A 83 -23.40 -14.55 -5.43
N HIS A 84 -22.92 -14.24 -4.23
CA HIS A 84 -23.42 -14.85 -3.00
C HIS A 84 -24.48 -14.02 -2.26
N ALA A 85 -24.54 -12.71 -2.48
CA ALA A 85 -25.50 -11.82 -1.79
C ALA A 85 -26.28 -10.88 -2.73
N GLY A 86 -26.19 -11.08 -4.04
CA GLY A 86 -26.99 -10.35 -5.01
C GLY A 86 -26.70 -8.87 -5.14
N TYR A 87 -25.54 -8.40 -4.68
CA TYR A 87 -25.17 -6.98 -4.77
C TYR A 87 -25.11 -6.50 -6.22
N PHE A 88 -25.54 -5.26 -6.44
CA PHE A 88 -25.20 -4.51 -7.65
C PHE A 88 -23.83 -3.87 -7.43
N THR A 89 -22.87 -4.18 -8.29
CA THR A 89 -21.48 -3.84 -8.07
C THR A 89 -20.95 -2.84 -9.07
N GLY A 90 -20.11 -1.90 -8.61
CA GLY A 90 -19.55 -0.89 -9.49
C GLY A 90 -18.16 -0.39 -9.09
N ILE A 91 -17.47 0.13 -10.10
CA ILE A 91 -16.17 0.82 -9.94
C ILE A 91 -16.24 2.11 -10.76
N CYS A 92 -15.83 3.24 -10.18
CA CYS A 92 -15.69 4.50 -10.90
C CYS A 92 -14.39 5.23 -10.51
N GLY A 93 -14.04 6.26 -11.29
CA GLY A 93 -12.85 7.06 -11.11
C GLY A 93 -11.62 6.42 -11.73
N ARG A 94 -10.50 6.34 -11.00
CA ARG A 94 -9.22 5.78 -11.48
C ARG A 94 -9.25 4.24 -11.55
N SER A 95 -10.14 3.69 -12.34
CA SER A 95 -10.41 2.25 -12.42
C SER A 95 -9.39 1.46 -13.24
N PHE A 96 -8.63 2.10 -14.12
CA PHE A 96 -7.72 1.43 -15.06
C PHE A 96 -6.54 0.69 -14.42
N HIS A 97 -6.17 1.01 -13.21
CA HIS A 97 -5.08 0.33 -12.48
C HIS A 97 -5.31 -1.19 -12.30
N LEU A 98 -6.55 -1.62 -12.29
CA LEU A 98 -6.90 -3.02 -12.07
C LEU A 98 -6.74 -3.89 -13.32
N ASP A 99 -6.82 -3.28 -14.49
CA ASP A 99 -6.64 -3.94 -15.78
C ASP A 99 -5.19 -3.87 -16.31
N GLY A 100 -4.23 -3.59 -15.43
CA GLY A 100 -2.82 -3.51 -15.80
C GLY A 100 -2.50 -2.38 -16.77
N ALA A 101 -3.32 -1.33 -16.79
CA ALA A 101 -3.26 -0.34 -17.82
C ALA A 101 -2.05 0.57 -17.70
N SER A 102 -1.16 0.48 -18.65
CA SER A 102 -0.40 1.62 -19.08
C SER A 102 -1.10 2.25 -20.30
N ARG A 103 -1.96 3.25 -20.07
CA ARG A 103 -2.58 4.02 -21.18
C ARG A 103 -1.53 4.65 -22.11
N ASN A 104 -0.31 4.79 -21.61
CA ASN A 104 0.81 5.39 -22.31
C ASN A 104 1.63 4.41 -23.15
N SER A 105 1.29 3.12 -23.16
CA SER A 105 1.97 2.09 -23.98
C SER A 105 1.02 1.46 -24.98
N PRO A 106 1.00 1.94 -26.24
CA PRO A 106 0.16 1.35 -27.30
C PRO A 106 0.41 -0.15 -27.49
N THR A 107 1.66 -0.59 -27.33
CA THR A 107 2.03 -2.02 -27.46
C THR A 107 1.40 -2.87 -26.35
N LEU A 108 1.47 -2.43 -25.09
CA LEU A 108 0.85 -3.16 -23.98
C LEU A 108 -0.67 -3.16 -24.10
N ASN A 109 -1.27 -2.01 -24.45
CA ASN A 109 -2.71 -1.92 -24.68
C ASN A 109 -3.18 -2.92 -25.73
N ARG A 110 -2.48 -2.99 -26.88
CA ARG A 110 -2.78 -3.95 -27.92
C ARG A 110 -2.69 -5.40 -27.40
N ILE A 111 -1.61 -5.76 -26.66
CA ILE A 111 -1.44 -7.11 -26.10
C ILE A 111 -2.60 -7.43 -25.14
N TYR A 112 -3.00 -6.51 -24.31
CA TYR A 112 -4.09 -6.73 -23.35
C TYR A 112 -5.43 -6.91 -24.07
N ASP A 113 -5.71 -6.10 -25.08
CA ASP A 113 -6.96 -6.16 -25.85
C ASP A 113 -7.02 -7.42 -26.72
N GLU A 114 -5.95 -7.74 -27.48
CA GLU A 114 -5.87 -8.93 -28.34
C GLU A 114 -5.95 -10.26 -27.55
N ASN A 115 -5.47 -10.27 -26.29
CA ASN A 115 -5.49 -11.47 -25.45
C ASN A 115 -6.63 -11.45 -24.41
N ASN A 116 -7.54 -10.47 -24.49
CA ASN A 116 -8.68 -10.34 -23.59
C ASN A 116 -8.26 -10.37 -22.10
N LEU A 117 -7.22 -9.60 -21.76
CA LEU A 117 -6.69 -9.52 -20.40
C LEU A 117 -7.36 -8.43 -19.55
N ARG A 118 -8.11 -7.50 -20.16
CA ARG A 118 -8.90 -6.48 -19.47
C ARG A 118 -10.22 -7.09 -19.03
N THR A 119 -10.35 -7.35 -17.75
CA THR A 119 -11.44 -8.19 -17.25
C THR A 119 -12.37 -7.52 -16.25
N PHE A 120 -12.06 -6.31 -15.78
CA PHE A 120 -12.90 -5.67 -14.77
C PHE A 120 -14.26 -5.24 -15.32
N ALA A 121 -14.40 -4.97 -16.60
CA ALA A 121 -15.71 -4.73 -17.22
C ALA A 121 -16.65 -5.93 -17.08
N ASP A 122 -16.12 -7.15 -17.04
CA ASP A 122 -16.91 -8.38 -16.90
C ASP A 122 -17.16 -8.76 -15.42
N ARG A 123 -16.37 -8.18 -14.48
CA ARG A 123 -16.43 -8.51 -13.05
C ARG A 123 -17.46 -7.70 -12.28
N VAL A 124 -17.85 -6.53 -12.79
CA VAL A 124 -18.78 -5.61 -12.13
C VAL A 124 -19.94 -5.24 -13.04
N ASP A 125 -21.08 -4.79 -12.45
CA ASP A 125 -22.25 -4.35 -13.21
C ASP A 125 -22.08 -2.94 -13.79
N PHE A 126 -21.18 -2.13 -13.21
CA PHE A 126 -20.92 -0.75 -13.60
C PHE A 126 -19.42 -0.46 -13.56
N LEU A 127 -18.84 -0.03 -14.67
CA LEU A 127 -17.44 0.42 -14.74
C LEU A 127 -17.37 1.74 -15.50
N ASN A 128 -16.83 2.78 -14.85
CA ASN A 128 -16.60 4.06 -15.48
C ASN A 128 -15.26 4.67 -15.04
N THR A 129 -14.36 4.86 -15.99
CA THR A 129 -13.10 5.55 -15.74
C THR A 129 -13.28 7.05 -15.99
N CYS A 130 -13.09 7.87 -14.95
CA CYS A 130 -13.25 9.32 -15.01
C CYS A 130 -12.22 10.04 -14.13
N GLY A 131 -12.16 11.36 -14.24
CA GLY A 131 -11.40 12.22 -13.34
C GLY A 131 -12.10 12.41 -11.99
N ASP A 132 -11.36 12.91 -11.01
CA ASP A 132 -11.86 13.06 -9.63
C ASP A 132 -13.09 13.97 -9.53
N ALA A 133 -13.15 15.03 -10.32
CA ALA A 133 -14.29 15.94 -10.35
C ALA A 133 -15.61 15.27 -10.79
N GLU A 134 -15.52 14.16 -11.52
CA GLU A 134 -16.67 13.45 -12.09
C GLU A 134 -17.13 12.25 -11.22
N VAL A 135 -16.36 11.88 -10.19
CA VAL A 135 -16.65 10.70 -9.36
C VAL A 135 -18.02 10.81 -8.68
N ALA A 136 -18.42 12.00 -8.25
CA ALA A 136 -19.74 12.23 -7.66
C ALA A 136 -20.86 11.97 -8.67
N ASP A 137 -20.73 12.48 -9.91
CA ASP A 137 -21.71 12.25 -10.99
C ASP A 137 -21.80 10.77 -11.36
N GLN A 138 -20.64 10.08 -11.41
CA GLN A 138 -20.62 8.63 -11.66
C GLN A 138 -21.20 7.82 -10.49
N THR A 139 -21.06 8.29 -9.26
CA THR A 139 -21.74 7.71 -8.10
C THR A 139 -23.26 7.85 -8.23
N ALA A 140 -23.74 9.03 -8.64
CA ALA A 140 -25.17 9.24 -8.90
C ALA A 140 -25.67 8.33 -10.02
N ALA A 141 -24.98 8.27 -11.15
CA ALA A 141 -25.31 7.42 -12.29
C ALA A 141 -25.33 5.92 -11.92
N PHE A 142 -24.39 5.47 -11.08
CA PHE A 142 -24.38 4.10 -10.55
C PHE A 142 -25.63 3.81 -9.71
N LEU A 143 -25.97 4.71 -8.78
CA LEU A 143 -27.14 4.55 -7.92
C LEU A 143 -28.46 4.60 -8.69
N ASP A 144 -28.54 5.39 -9.76
CA ASP A 144 -29.70 5.46 -10.64
C ASP A 144 -29.89 4.20 -11.50
N LYS A 145 -28.80 3.52 -11.84
CA LYS A 145 -28.84 2.22 -12.55
C LYS A 145 -29.10 1.03 -11.63
N LYS A 146 -28.82 1.19 -10.33
CA LYS A 146 -28.99 0.12 -9.36
C LYS A 146 -30.46 -0.31 -9.25
N PRO A 147 -30.80 -1.61 -9.39
CA PRO A 147 -32.13 -2.10 -9.06
C PRO A 147 -32.51 -1.74 -7.62
N THR A 148 -33.78 -1.35 -7.41
CA THR A 148 -34.23 -0.83 -6.12
C THR A 148 -34.20 -1.86 -5.00
N ASP A 149 -34.35 -3.14 -5.33
CA ASP A 149 -34.38 -4.29 -4.42
C ASP A 149 -33.01 -4.91 -4.14
N ARG A 150 -31.95 -4.42 -4.78
CA ARG A 150 -30.59 -4.96 -4.60
C ARG A 150 -29.74 -4.07 -3.69
N PRO A 151 -28.96 -4.65 -2.75
CA PRO A 151 -27.87 -3.94 -2.08
C PRO A 151 -26.80 -3.54 -3.10
N PHE A 152 -25.88 -2.64 -2.72
CA PHE A 152 -24.84 -2.21 -3.62
C PHE A 152 -23.45 -2.23 -3.00
N PHE A 153 -22.47 -2.41 -3.87
CA PHE A 153 -21.06 -2.15 -3.57
C PHE A 153 -20.50 -1.22 -4.66
N LEU A 154 -20.01 -0.05 -4.25
CA LEU A 154 -19.32 0.88 -5.14
C LEU A 154 -17.90 1.09 -4.64
N TRP A 155 -16.93 0.93 -5.54
CA TRP A 155 -15.55 1.33 -5.33
C TRP A 155 -15.27 2.61 -6.11
N ALA A 156 -15.26 3.74 -5.41
CA ALA A 156 -14.94 5.05 -5.94
C ALA A 156 -13.44 5.32 -5.72
N ASN A 157 -12.72 5.51 -6.82
CA ASN A 157 -11.28 5.70 -6.83
C ASN A 157 -10.95 7.14 -7.21
N PHE A 158 -10.11 7.78 -6.41
CA PHE A 158 -9.60 9.12 -6.65
C PHE A 158 -8.16 9.07 -7.13
N SER A 159 -7.76 10.03 -7.94
CA SER A 159 -6.37 10.24 -8.33
C SER A 159 -5.59 11.00 -7.27
N ASP A 160 -6.27 11.90 -6.54
CA ASP A 160 -5.64 12.65 -5.47
C ASP A 160 -5.24 11.73 -4.30
N PRO A 161 -4.11 12.00 -3.66
CA PRO A 161 -3.07 13.01 -3.91
C PRO A 161 -1.90 12.54 -4.78
N HIS A 162 -2.12 11.71 -5.81
CA HIS A 162 -1.07 11.20 -6.70
C HIS A 162 -0.38 12.32 -7.52
N HIS A 163 0.93 12.20 -7.67
CA HIS A 163 1.72 13.08 -8.55
C HIS A 163 1.26 12.98 -10.03
N PRO A 164 1.33 14.08 -10.85
CA PRO A 164 1.82 15.42 -10.53
C PRO A 164 0.80 16.26 -9.76
N TRP A 165 1.29 17.05 -8.81
CA TRP A 165 0.44 17.89 -7.96
C TRP A 165 0.08 19.20 -8.67
N ASN A 166 -1.22 19.52 -8.72
CA ASN A 166 -1.76 20.67 -9.49
C ASN A 166 -3.01 21.28 -8.84
N ALA A 167 -3.23 21.03 -7.54
CA ALA A 167 -4.35 21.61 -6.82
C ALA A 167 -4.29 23.14 -6.79
N ASP A 168 -5.45 23.77 -6.60
CA ASP A 168 -5.55 25.22 -6.47
C ASP A 168 -4.58 25.73 -5.39
N PRO A 169 -3.74 26.73 -5.71
CA PRO A 169 -2.82 27.34 -4.73
C PRO A 169 -3.50 27.83 -3.44
N GLN A 170 -4.80 28.14 -3.45
CA GLN A 170 -5.56 28.52 -2.27
C GLN A 170 -5.72 27.36 -1.26
N LEU A 171 -5.55 26.12 -1.69
CA LEU A 171 -5.58 24.93 -0.84
C LEU A 171 -4.23 24.62 -0.22
N ARG A 172 -3.19 25.27 -0.66
CA ARG A 172 -1.81 25.00 -0.32
C ARG A 172 -1.45 25.64 1.03
N PRO A 173 -0.92 24.88 2.00
CA PRO A 173 -0.37 25.47 3.20
C PRO A 173 0.93 26.21 2.90
N ASP A 174 1.32 27.14 3.78
CA ASP A 174 2.62 27.82 3.69
C ASP A 174 3.76 26.80 3.94
N PRO A 175 4.67 26.59 2.97
CA PRO A 175 5.78 25.66 3.12
C PRO A 175 6.69 25.96 4.31
N ALA A 176 6.81 27.24 4.72
CA ALA A 176 7.64 27.65 5.83
C ALA A 176 7.12 27.16 7.19
N THR A 177 5.82 26.91 7.30
CA THR A 177 5.17 26.47 8.56
C THR A 177 5.10 24.97 8.72
N LEU A 178 5.44 24.19 7.68
CA LEU A 178 5.33 22.74 7.68
C LEU A 178 6.30 22.10 8.69
N GLN A 179 5.79 21.14 9.46
CA GLN A 179 6.61 20.26 10.27
C GLN A 179 7.04 19.07 9.41
N LEU A 180 8.34 18.95 9.16
CA LEU A 180 8.89 17.81 8.43
C LEU A 180 9.15 16.64 9.37
N PRO A 181 8.85 15.39 8.94
CA PRO A 181 9.25 14.20 9.68
C PRO A 181 10.80 14.06 9.68
N ALA A 182 11.35 13.37 10.68
CA ALA A 182 12.79 13.25 10.86
C ALA A 182 13.50 12.52 9.69
N HIS A 183 12.80 11.74 8.92
CA HIS A 183 13.33 11.07 7.73
C HIS A 183 13.47 12.00 6.50
N TRP A 184 13.10 13.28 6.63
CA TRP A 184 13.35 14.29 5.60
C TRP A 184 14.27 15.39 6.13
N PRO A 185 15.32 15.75 5.39
CA PRO A 185 16.10 16.93 5.72
C PRO A 185 15.30 18.20 5.45
N ASP A 186 15.58 19.25 6.21
CA ASP A 186 14.95 20.55 5.99
C ASP A 186 15.52 21.23 4.75
N LEU A 187 14.94 20.92 3.60
CA LEU A 187 15.31 21.45 2.30
C LEU A 187 14.11 22.14 1.64
N PRO A 188 14.32 23.33 1.01
CA PRO A 188 13.23 24.08 0.37
C PRO A 188 12.41 23.24 -0.59
N GLY A 189 13.03 22.45 -1.45
CA GLY A 189 12.32 21.63 -2.44
C GLY A 189 11.44 20.55 -1.83
N LEU A 190 11.79 19.99 -0.67
CA LEU A 190 10.93 19.05 0.07
C LEU A 190 9.73 19.76 0.70
N ARG A 191 9.95 20.94 1.27
CA ARG A 191 8.86 21.74 1.84
C ARG A 191 7.84 22.14 0.77
N GLU A 192 8.30 22.59 -0.38
CA GLU A 192 7.45 22.92 -1.52
C GLU A 192 6.63 21.71 -1.98
N GLN A 193 7.30 20.57 -2.21
CA GLN A 193 6.61 19.36 -2.62
C GLN A 193 5.58 18.86 -1.59
N LEU A 194 5.91 18.97 -0.30
CA LEU A 194 4.97 18.60 0.76
C LEU A 194 3.76 19.52 0.82
N ALA A 195 3.97 20.84 0.61
CA ALA A 195 2.87 21.80 0.55
C ALA A 195 1.94 21.54 -0.65
N ASP A 196 2.51 21.22 -1.81
CA ASP A 196 1.75 20.86 -3.00
C ASP A 196 0.95 19.56 -2.76
N TYR A 197 1.58 18.56 -2.19
CA TYR A 197 0.94 17.29 -1.83
C TYR A 197 -0.23 17.48 -0.84
N PHE A 198 -0.08 18.34 0.17
CA PHE A 198 -1.15 18.66 1.11
C PHE A 198 -2.30 19.44 0.47
N ALA A 199 -2.02 20.24 -0.56
CA ALA A 199 -3.08 20.89 -1.35
C ALA A 199 -3.97 19.86 -2.08
N GLU A 200 -3.36 18.78 -2.61
CA GLU A 200 -4.11 17.68 -3.22
C GLU A 200 -5.01 16.97 -2.20
N ILE A 201 -4.50 16.71 -0.99
CA ILE A 201 -5.30 16.11 0.09
C ILE A 201 -6.48 17.00 0.47
N ASN A 202 -6.26 18.31 0.56
CA ASN A 202 -7.34 19.28 0.83
C ASN A 202 -8.38 19.32 -0.31
N ARG A 203 -7.98 19.10 -1.56
CA ARG A 203 -8.88 18.95 -2.71
C ARG A 203 -9.65 17.63 -2.65
N LEU A 204 -8.96 16.54 -2.38
CA LEU A 204 -9.56 15.19 -2.21
C LEU A 204 -10.70 15.22 -1.20
N ASP A 205 -10.50 15.84 -0.04
CA ASP A 205 -11.53 15.94 1.00
C ASP A 205 -12.82 16.57 0.48
N ARG A 206 -12.71 17.68 -0.28
CA ARG A 206 -13.86 18.33 -0.91
C ARG A 206 -14.55 17.42 -1.93
N THR A 207 -13.76 16.71 -2.74
CA THR A 207 -14.28 15.79 -3.76
C THR A 207 -15.02 14.62 -3.12
N ILE A 208 -14.50 14.08 -2.02
CA ILE A 208 -15.19 13.05 -1.21
C ILE A 208 -16.50 13.62 -0.66
N GLY A 209 -16.51 14.88 -0.19
CA GLY A 209 -17.71 15.56 0.27
C GLY A 209 -18.83 15.52 -0.76
N ASN A 210 -18.52 15.80 -2.03
CA ASN A 210 -19.49 15.72 -3.11
C ASN A 210 -20.09 14.31 -3.28
N VAL A 211 -19.27 13.26 -3.14
CA VAL A 211 -19.75 11.86 -3.19
C VAL A 211 -20.67 11.56 -2.01
N LEU A 212 -20.31 11.98 -0.78
CA LEU A 212 -21.16 11.79 0.40
C LEU A 212 -22.48 12.54 0.27
N ASP A 213 -22.50 13.71 -0.33
CA ASP A 213 -23.71 14.48 -0.59
C ASP A 213 -24.63 13.79 -1.61
N VAL A 214 -24.07 13.13 -2.62
CA VAL A 214 -24.86 12.25 -3.50
C VAL A 214 -25.52 11.12 -2.72
N LEU A 215 -24.80 10.44 -1.81
CA LEU A 215 -25.37 9.38 -0.97
C LEU A 215 -26.52 9.90 -0.09
N LYS A 216 -26.39 11.11 0.48
CA LYS A 216 -27.45 11.77 1.26
C LYS A 216 -28.65 12.11 0.39
N GLN A 217 -28.45 12.73 -0.77
CA GLN A 217 -29.50 13.10 -1.72
C GLN A 217 -30.29 11.87 -2.24
N LYS A 218 -29.60 10.75 -2.44
CA LYS A 218 -30.21 9.47 -2.82
C LYS A 218 -30.85 8.72 -1.64
N GLY A 219 -30.75 9.24 -0.41
CA GLY A 219 -31.35 8.65 0.80
C GLY A 219 -30.70 7.34 1.25
N VAL A 220 -29.46 7.07 0.84
CA VAL A 220 -28.75 5.81 1.17
C VAL A 220 -27.63 6.00 2.19
N TYR A 221 -27.24 7.23 2.52
CA TYR A 221 -26.09 7.55 3.38
C TYR A 221 -26.13 6.84 4.73
N ASP A 222 -27.29 6.83 5.40
CA ASP A 222 -27.44 6.26 6.74
C ASP A 222 -27.54 4.73 6.75
N ASN A 223 -27.78 4.12 5.58
CA ASN A 223 -27.78 2.66 5.39
C ASN A 223 -26.56 2.19 4.59
N THR A 224 -25.45 2.90 4.65
CA THR A 224 -24.22 2.56 3.92
C THR A 224 -23.04 2.43 4.87
N LEU A 225 -22.35 1.27 4.80
CA LEU A 225 -21.01 1.10 5.33
C LEU A 225 -20.05 1.85 4.40
N ILE A 226 -19.40 2.90 4.90
CA ILE A 226 -18.44 3.71 4.16
C ILE A 226 -17.05 3.42 4.69
N VAL A 227 -16.16 3.02 3.78
CA VAL A 227 -14.73 2.81 4.06
C VAL A 227 -13.94 3.84 3.26
N PHE A 228 -13.06 4.58 3.91
CA PHE A 228 -12.02 5.38 3.26
C PHE A 228 -10.66 4.78 3.53
N ALA A 229 -9.83 4.66 2.49
CA ALA A 229 -8.46 4.14 2.60
C ALA A 229 -7.52 4.85 1.61
N GLY A 230 -6.22 4.91 1.94
CA GLY A 230 -5.16 5.11 0.96
C GLY A 230 -4.77 3.76 0.32
N ASP A 231 -4.30 3.77 -0.93
CA ASP A 231 -3.81 2.54 -1.55
C ASP A 231 -2.33 2.26 -1.22
N ASN A 232 -1.48 3.26 -1.21
CA ASN A 232 -0.08 3.22 -0.76
C ASN A 232 0.39 4.62 -0.33
N GLY A 233 1.58 4.70 0.22
CA GLY A 233 2.13 5.95 0.71
C GLY A 233 2.48 6.96 -0.38
N ALA A 234 2.76 8.19 0.04
CA ALA A 234 3.05 9.36 -0.78
C ALA A 234 4.23 9.15 -1.74
N ALA A 235 4.14 9.73 -2.94
CA ALA A 235 5.24 9.79 -3.91
C ALA A 235 6.34 10.78 -3.47
N LEU A 236 6.88 10.56 -2.26
CA LEU A 236 7.93 11.36 -1.62
C LEU A 236 9.02 10.40 -1.10
N PRO A 237 10.24 10.89 -0.82
CA PRO A 237 11.27 10.05 -0.22
C PRO A 237 10.76 9.32 1.04
N HIS A 238 11.12 8.07 1.23
CA HIS A 238 10.64 7.20 2.31
C HIS A 238 9.18 6.71 2.17
N GLY A 239 8.45 7.21 1.19
CA GLY A 239 7.05 6.88 0.91
C GLY A 239 6.89 5.77 -0.13
N LYS A 240 6.09 6.04 -1.17
CA LYS A 240 5.73 5.09 -2.24
C LYS A 240 6.88 4.21 -2.71
N GLY A 241 6.64 2.91 -2.79
CA GLY A 241 7.66 1.94 -3.22
C GLY A 241 8.69 1.60 -2.16
N SER A 242 8.73 2.25 -0.98
CA SER A 242 9.53 1.79 0.16
C SER A 242 8.70 0.91 1.10
N LEU A 243 9.35 0.09 1.92
CA LEU A 243 8.67 -0.74 2.90
C LEU A 243 8.64 -0.13 4.31
N TYR A 244 9.09 1.12 4.43
CA TYR A 244 8.97 1.91 5.66
C TYR A 244 7.50 2.27 5.96
N ASP A 245 7.20 2.63 7.22
CA ASP A 245 5.83 2.99 7.60
C ASP A 245 5.25 4.12 6.70
N PRO A 246 5.97 5.19 6.33
CA PRO A 246 5.44 6.19 5.40
C PRO A 246 5.04 5.66 4.02
N GLY A 247 5.61 4.53 3.57
CA GLY A 247 5.25 3.88 2.31
C GLY A 247 4.10 2.90 2.44
N SER A 248 3.92 2.31 3.62
CA SER A 248 3.00 1.18 3.85
C SER A 248 1.83 1.47 4.78
N ASN A 249 1.99 2.36 5.77
CA ASN A 249 0.90 2.79 6.64
C ASN A 249 0.10 3.90 5.95
N VAL A 250 -1.20 3.67 5.75
CA VAL A 250 -2.09 4.56 5.02
C VAL A 250 -3.30 4.94 5.85
N PRO A 251 -3.97 6.09 5.59
CA PRO A 251 -5.19 6.45 6.28
C PRO A 251 -6.27 5.39 6.10
N PHE A 252 -7.01 5.11 7.18
CA PHE A 252 -8.11 4.15 7.14
C PHE A 252 -9.22 4.56 8.11
N LEU A 253 -10.40 4.82 7.56
CA LEU A 253 -11.59 5.23 8.31
C LEU A 253 -12.78 4.35 7.93
N ILE A 254 -13.62 4.00 8.90
CA ILE A 254 -14.86 3.27 8.64
C ILE A 254 -16.01 3.96 9.37
N ARG A 255 -17.07 4.26 8.62
CA ARG A 255 -18.36 4.69 9.14
C ARG A 255 -19.41 3.61 8.85
N TRP A 256 -20.09 3.12 9.87
CA TRP A 256 -21.15 2.15 9.73
C TRP A 256 -22.23 2.37 10.80
N PRO A 257 -23.26 3.18 10.50
CA PRO A 257 -24.30 3.54 11.47
C PRO A 257 -24.98 2.33 12.10
N GLY A 258 -25.13 2.35 13.40
CA GLY A 258 -25.75 1.24 14.16
C GLY A 258 -24.83 0.03 14.41
N HIS A 259 -23.66 -0.03 13.80
CA HIS A 259 -22.70 -1.14 13.95
C HIS A 259 -21.35 -0.71 14.55
N VAL A 260 -20.86 0.45 14.16
CA VAL A 260 -19.60 1.02 14.67
C VAL A 260 -19.92 2.15 15.65
N GLN A 261 -19.21 2.15 16.78
CA GLN A 261 -19.34 3.25 17.77
C GLN A 261 -18.70 4.53 17.19
N PRO A 262 -19.41 5.69 17.26
CA PRO A 262 -18.84 6.98 16.89
C PRO A 262 -17.60 7.32 17.74
N HIS A 263 -16.68 8.10 17.16
CA HIS A 263 -15.40 8.48 17.77
C HIS A 263 -14.51 7.28 18.12
N GLY A 264 -14.69 6.15 17.45
CA GLY A 264 -13.83 4.97 17.61
C GLY A 264 -12.37 5.26 17.24
N ASP A 265 -11.44 4.64 17.97
CA ASP A 265 -10.01 4.79 17.76
C ASP A 265 -9.32 3.43 17.92
N SER A 266 -8.59 2.96 16.90
CA SER A 266 -7.98 1.63 16.93
C SER A 266 -6.50 1.68 16.59
N ARG A 267 -5.71 1.00 17.41
CA ARG A 267 -4.28 0.73 17.18
C ARG A 267 -4.00 -0.73 16.82
N ALA A 268 -5.03 -1.52 16.57
CA ALA A 268 -4.87 -2.90 16.09
C ALA A 268 -4.13 -2.89 14.75
N LEU A 269 -3.24 -3.88 14.56
CA LEU A 269 -2.61 -4.12 13.26
C LEU A 269 -3.67 -4.68 12.30
N ILE A 270 -3.89 -3.97 11.20
CA ILE A 270 -4.79 -4.36 10.11
C ILE A 270 -4.00 -4.32 8.80
N SER A 271 -4.17 -5.36 7.97
CA SER A 271 -3.60 -5.45 6.63
C SER A 271 -4.62 -5.07 5.56
N GLY A 272 -4.16 -4.57 4.43
CA GLY A 272 -5.00 -4.41 3.23
C GLY A 272 -5.69 -5.71 2.80
N GLU A 273 -5.05 -6.87 3.07
CA GLU A 273 -5.63 -8.19 2.83
C GLU A 273 -6.91 -8.45 3.66
N ASP A 274 -7.10 -7.74 4.78
CA ASP A 274 -8.22 -7.94 5.72
C ASP A 274 -9.51 -7.26 5.29
N VAL A 275 -9.43 -6.35 4.31
CA VAL A 275 -10.60 -5.55 3.87
C VAL A 275 -11.64 -6.43 3.19
N ALA A 276 -11.25 -7.23 2.20
CA ALA A 276 -12.20 -8.08 1.48
C ALA A 276 -12.91 -9.08 2.41
N PRO A 277 -12.22 -9.89 3.26
CA PRO A 277 -12.89 -10.81 4.16
C PRO A 277 -13.77 -10.10 5.21
N THR A 278 -13.43 -8.88 5.63
CA THR A 278 -14.26 -8.10 6.55
C THR A 278 -15.55 -7.62 5.89
N LEU A 279 -15.47 -7.11 4.65
CA LEU A 279 -16.66 -6.66 3.92
C LEU A 279 -17.56 -7.83 3.49
N LEU A 280 -16.98 -8.99 3.16
CA LEU A 280 -17.75 -10.22 2.94
C LEU A 280 -18.47 -10.65 4.21
N ALA A 281 -17.78 -10.72 5.35
CA ALA A 281 -18.38 -11.07 6.62
C ALA A 281 -19.51 -10.08 7.03
N ALA A 282 -19.32 -8.77 6.76
CA ALA A 282 -20.37 -7.75 6.96
C ALA A 282 -21.61 -7.98 6.07
N ALA A 283 -21.45 -8.60 4.90
CA ALA A 283 -22.51 -9.00 4.00
C ALA A 283 -23.08 -10.41 4.31
N GLY A 284 -22.61 -11.08 5.38
CA GLY A 284 -23.01 -12.43 5.75
C GLY A 284 -22.42 -13.53 4.89
N ILE A 285 -21.32 -13.26 4.20
CA ILE A 285 -20.62 -14.20 3.32
C ILE A 285 -19.34 -14.68 4.01
N GLU A 286 -19.15 -16.00 4.10
CA GLU A 286 -17.90 -16.56 4.60
C GLU A 286 -16.77 -16.32 3.60
N PRO A 287 -15.60 -15.80 4.06
CA PRO A 287 -14.44 -15.63 3.22
C PRO A 287 -13.97 -16.97 2.63
N GLY A 288 -13.59 -16.96 1.35
CA GLY A 288 -13.12 -18.16 0.68
C GLY A 288 -11.76 -18.63 1.23
N PRO A 289 -11.43 -19.94 1.12
CA PRO A 289 -10.22 -20.54 1.72
C PRO A 289 -8.90 -20.04 1.10
N LYS A 290 -8.97 -19.33 -0.02
CA LYS A 290 -7.78 -18.73 -0.66
C LYS A 290 -7.40 -17.37 -0.07
N MET A 291 -8.28 -16.73 0.70
CA MET A 291 -7.99 -15.45 1.33
C MET A 291 -7.02 -15.64 2.50
N SER A 292 -5.92 -14.90 2.50
CA SER A 292 -4.96 -14.82 3.62
C SER A 292 -5.34 -13.73 4.63
N GLY A 293 -6.25 -12.84 4.23
CA GLY A 293 -6.80 -11.79 5.08
C GLY A 293 -7.68 -12.35 6.20
N HIS A 294 -7.67 -11.66 7.34
CA HIS A 294 -8.49 -11.99 8.50
C HIS A 294 -9.57 -10.92 8.70
N SER A 295 -10.83 -11.34 8.84
CA SER A 295 -11.91 -10.41 9.13
C SER A 295 -11.74 -9.74 10.49
N PHE A 296 -11.77 -8.42 10.52
CA PHE A 296 -11.84 -7.61 11.75
C PHE A 296 -13.26 -7.12 12.05
N LEU A 297 -14.29 -7.76 11.48
CA LEU A 297 -15.68 -7.45 11.76
C LEU A 297 -16.02 -7.44 13.27
N PRO A 298 -15.51 -8.39 14.12
CA PRO A 298 -15.74 -8.34 15.55
C PRO A 298 -15.26 -7.03 16.20
N LEU A 299 -14.12 -6.49 15.76
CA LEU A 299 -13.63 -5.19 16.24
C LEU A 299 -14.62 -4.06 15.91
N LEU A 300 -15.17 -4.05 14.69
CA LEU A 300 -16.15 -3.05 14.27
C LEU A 300 -17.45 -3.12 15.09
N GLN A 301 -17.81 -4.30 15.54
CA GLN A 301 -19.02 -4.57 16.35
C GLN A 301 -18.76 -4.50 17.86
N ASN A 302 -17.60 -4.01 18.28
CA ASN A 302 -17.18 -3.96 19.69
C ASN A 302 -17.25 -5.32 20.39
N GLN A 303 -16.91 -6.39 19.67
CA GLN A 303 -16.82 -7.76 20.15
C GLN A 303 -15.36 -8.15 20.41
N PRO A 304 -15.09 -9.21 21.18
CA PRO A 304 -13.74 -9.72 21.36
C PRO A 304 -13.05 -9.97 20.02
N PHE A 305 -11.88 -9.36 19.85
CA PHE A 305 -11.06 -9.45 18.64
C PHE A 305 -9.60 -9.69 19.00
N THR A 306 -8.97 -10.62 18.31
CA THR A 306 -7.53 -10.86 18.42
C THR A 306 -6.84 -10.21 17.23
N PRO A 307 -6.06 -9.13 17.45
CA PRO A 307 -5.31 -8.48 16.37
C PRO A 307 -4.30 -9.43 15.73
N ARG A 308 -3.90 -9.13 14.51
CA ARG A 308 -2.73 -9.76 13.89
C ARG A 308 -1.48 -9.53 14.74
N ARG A 309 -0.64 -10.54 14.86
CA ARG A 309 0.71 -10.39 15.43
C ARG A 309 1.63 -9.67 14.43
N TYR A 310 1.44 -9.94 13.15
CA TYR A 310 2.26 -9.39 12.05
C TYR A 310 1.39 -8.90 10.90
N VAL A 311 1.87 -7.84 10.25
CA VAL A 311 1.49 -7.47 8.89
C VAL A 311 2.70 -7.64 7.98
N PHE A 312 2.44 -8.01 6.73
CA PHE A 312 3.47 -8.23 5.73
C PHE A 312 3.30 -7.23 4.60
N VAL A 313 4.41 -6.73 4.09
CA VAL A 313 4.41 -5.71 3.03
C VAL A 313 5.40 -6.11 1.95
N GLU A 314 4.98 -5.96 0.72
CA GLU A 314 5.74 -6.37 -0.44
C GLU A 314 6.10 -5.17 -1.33
N ARG A 315 7.27 -5.24 -1.95
CA ARG A 315 7.62 -4.44 -3.11
C ARG A 315 7.95 -5.36 -4.27
N GLY A 316 7.23 -5.15 -5.36
CA GLY A 316 7.48 -5.78 -6.65
C GLY A 316 8.10 -4.80 -7.65
N SER A 317 8.24 -5.24 -8.91
CA SER A 317 8.69 -4.38 -9.99
C SER A 317 7.73 -3.21 -10.21
N HIS A 318 8.27 -2.01 -10.41
CA HIS A 318 7.49 -0.80 -10.68
C HIS A 318 7.73 -0.29 -12.11
N GLY A 319 6.62 0.10 -12.79
CA GLY A 319 6.66 0.57 -14.17
C GLY A 319 6.66 -0.55 -15.21
N SER A 320 6.52 -0.14 -16.46
CA SER A 320 6.44 -1.02 -17.63
C SER A 320 7.79 -1.24 -18.32
N ASN A 321 8.80 -0.43 -18.00
CA ASN A 321 10.11 -0.52 -18.60
C ASN A 321 10.97 -1.49 -17.81
N ALA A 322 11.54 -2.49 -18.51
CA ALA A 322 12.59 -3.29 -17.93
C ALA A 322 13.79 -2.40 -17.59
N PRO A 323 14.47 -2.61 -16.45
CA PRO A 323 15.68 -1.87 -16.13
C PRO A 323 16.70 -2.13 -17.23
N VAL A 324 17.14 -1.08 -17.93
CA VAL A 324 18.24 -1.19 -18.87
C VAL A 324 19.53 -1.20 -18.12
N ARG A 325 20.50 -1.95 -18.63
CA ARG A 325 21.81 -2.13 -17.98
C ARG A 325 22.55 -0.81 -17.66
N THR A 326 22.23 0.26 -18.38
CA THR A 326 22.79 1.60 -18.20
C THR A 326 22.00 2.48 -17.25
N ASP A 327 20.80 2.07 -16.83
CA ASP A 327 19.94 2.80 -15.91
C ASP A 327 19.40 1.86 -14.83
N ILE A 328 20.32 1.33 -14.03
CA ILE A 328 20.00 0.51 -12.84
C ILE A 328 19.45 1.36 -11.69
N THR A 329 19.46 2.70 -11.84
CA THR A 329 18.85 3.62 -10.88
C THR A 329 17.35 3.71 -11.03
N SER A 330 16.79 3.17 -12.12
CA SER A 330 15.34 3.09 -12.24
C SER A 330 14.80 2.11 -11.20
N SER A 331 13.79 2.54 -10.46
CA SER A 331 13.09 1.74 -9.46
C SER A 331 12.35 0.51 -10.05
N GLY A 332 12.50 0.26 -11.35
CA GLY A 332 11.74 -0.74 -12.08
C GLY A 332 11.92 -2.18 -11.61
N TYR A 333 13.07 -2.52 -11.00
CA TYR A 333 13.33 -3.89 -10.53
C TYR A 333 13.93 -3.91 -9.12
N ASP A 334 13.28 -3.21 -8.20
CA ASP A 334 13.66 -3.19 -6.80
C ASP A 334 12.69 -4.08 -6.00
N LEU A 335 13.17 -5.23 -5.56
CA LEU A 335 12.37 -6.25 -4.89
C LEU A 335 12.72 -6.30 -3.42
N ALA A 336 11.70 -6.23 -2.56
CA ALA A 336 11.86 -6.32 -1.12
C ALA A 336 10.62 -6.92 -0.44
N ARG A 337 10.81 -7.44 0.77
CA ARG A 337 9.76 -7.99 1.64
C ARG A 337 9.95 -7.46 3.05
N ALA A 338 8.84 -7.20 3.73
CA ALA A 338 8.89 -6.78 5.12
C ALA A 338 7.85 -7.51 5.98
N VAL A 339 8.18 -7.64 7.24
CA VAL A 339 7.27 -8.04 8.31
C VAL A 339 7.33 -6.99 9.42
N ARG A 340 6.15 -6.62 9.92
CA ARG A 340 5.97 -5.64 10.98
C ARG A 340 5.10 -6.22 12.11
N SER A 341 5.60 -6.14 13.34
CA SER A 341 4.85 -6.37 14.57
C SER A 341 4.39 -5.03 15.18
N ASP A 342 3.87 -5.03 16.40
CA ASP A 342 3.49 -3.78 17.11
C ASP A 342 4.66 -2.81 17.27
N ARG A 343 5.85 -3.31 17.56
CA ARG A 343 7.04 -2.51 17.88
C ARG A 343 8.14 -2.63 16.84
N TRP A 344 8.30 -3.79 16.20
CA TRP A 344 9.46 -4.10 15.38
C TRP A 344 9.10 -4.24 13.91
N LYS A 345 10.01 -3.79 13.04
CA LYS A 345 9.92 -4.03 11.60
C LYS A 345 11.23 -4.64 11.11
N PHE A 346 11.11 -5.68 10.29
CA PHE A 346 12.22 -6.29 9.58
C PHE A 346 11.98 -6.18 8.08
N ILE A 347 13.00 -5.72 7.34
CA ILE A 347 12.99 -5.58 5.89
C ILE A 347 14.08 -6.47 5.29
N TYR A 348 13.72 -7.23 4.27
CA TYR A 348 14.61 -8.02 3.44
C TYR A 348 14.69 -7.41 2.05
N ASN A 349 15.84 -6.79 1.71
CA ASN A 349 16.14 -6.23 0.41
C ASN A 349 16.66 -7.35 -0.50
N CYS A 350 15.82 -7.88 -1.39
CA CYS A 350 16.17 -8.99 -2.29
C CYS A 350 17.08 -8.53 -3.45
N THR A 351 17.11 -7.24 -3.75
CA THR A 351 17.94 -6.61 -4.79
C THR A 351 18.78 -5.45 -4.21
N PRO A 352 19.69 -5.74 -3.26
CA PRO A 352 20.40 -4.70 -2.52
C PRO A 352 21.34 -3.83 -3.39
N TRP A 353 21.71 -4.32 -4.57
CA TRP A 353 22.54 -3.58 -5.55
C TRP A 353 21.75 -2.46 -6.27
N VAL A 354 20.43 -2.45 -6.20
CA VAL A 354 19.62 -1.34 -6.74
C VAL A 354 19.66 -0.19 -5.75
N PRO A 355 20.22 0.98 -6.11
CA PRO A 355 20.21 2.15 -5.23
C PRO A 355 18.79 2.56 -4.88
N TYR A 356 18.60 3.13 -3.70
CA TYR A 356 17.33 3.74 -3.37
C TYR A 356 17.03 4.92 -4.31
N SER A 357 15.79 4.98 -4.79
CA SER A 357 15.27 6.11 -5.53
C SER A 357 13.77 6.25 -5.22
N PRO A 358 13.28 7.44 -4.88
CA PRO A 358 11.86 7.62 -4.62
C PRO A 358 11.05 7.41 -5.88
N VAL A 359 9.99 6.63 -5.77
CA VAL A 359 9.07 6.34 -6.87
C VAL A 359 8.30 7.61 -7.25
N ASP A 360 8.18 7.88 -8.54
CA ASP A 360 7.49 9.01 -9.18
C ASP A 360 8.05 10.42 -8.87
N SER A 361 8.88 10.59 -7.84
CA SER A 361 9.45 11.90 -7.46
C SER A 361 10.98 12.02 -7.58
N ALA A 362 11.67 11.03 -8.14
CA ALA A 362 13.12 11.07 -8.34
C ALA A 362 13.59 12.27 -9.21
N GLY A 363 12.75 12.76 -10.11
CA GLY A 363 13.00 13.96 -10.91
C GLY A 363 12.66 15.28 -10.20
N GLY A 364 12.06 15.21 -9.01
CA GLY A 364 11.56 16.39 -8.28
C GLY A 364 12.69 17.20 -7.59
N PRO A 365 12.37 18.46 -7.21
CA PRO A 365 13.36 19.36 -6.61
C PRO A 365 13.87 18.85 -5.26
N GLY A 366 13.02 18.26 -4.43
CA GLY A 366 13.41 17.75 -3.11
C GLY A 366 14.47 16.66 -3.19
N TRP A 367 14.26 15.65 -4.04
CA TRP A 367 15.23 14.58 -4.22
C TRP A 367 16.54 15.09 -4.82
N LYS A 368 16.49 15.97 -5.81
CA LYS A 368 17.70 16.59 -6.39
C LYS A 368 18.52 17.36 -5.34
N GLN A 369 17.85 18.07 -4.45
CA GLN A 369 18.53 18.76 -3.34
C GLN A 369 19.11 17.78 -2.31
N MET A 370 18.42 16.66 -2.02
CA MET A 370 18.98 15.60 -1.16
C MET A 370 20.24 14.98 -1.77
N VAL A 371 20.25 14.68 -3.07
CA VAL A 371 21.45 14.20 -3.79
C VAL A 371 22.58 15.21 -3.68
N ALA A 372 22.33 16.48 -3.98
CA ALA A 372 23.35 17.53 -3.87
C ALA A 372 23.88 17.70 -2.44
N ALA A 373 23.03 17.56 -1.42
CA ALA A 373 23.42 17.62 -0.02
C ALA A 373 24.26 16.38 0.40
N ALA A 374 23.97 15.21 -0.17
CA ALA A 374 24.77 14.02 0.01
C ALA A 374 26.16 14.17 -0.61
N ASP A 375 26.24 14.63 -1.86
CA ASP A 375 27.49 14.85 -2.59
C ASP A 375 28.39 15.88 -1.88
N SER A 376 27.80 16.96 -1.36
CA SER A 376 28.48 17.98 -0.58
C SER A 376 28.75 17.60 0.88
N LYS A 377 28.35 16.41 1.31
CA LYS A 377 28.51 15.88 2.69
C LYS A 377 27.84 16.76 3.76
N THR A 378 26.79 17.44 3.42
CA THR A 378 26.00 18.28 4.36
C THR A 378 24.78 17.54 4.90
N LEU A 379 24.41 16.39 4.31
CA LEU A 379 23.30 15.57 4.79
C LEU A 379 23.69 14.81 6.06
N PRO A 380 22.83 14.74 7.09
CA PRO A 380 23.07 13.96 8.30
C PRO A 380 23.36 12.48 8.01
N THR A 381 24.31 11.89 8.76
CA THR A 381 24.72 10.49 8.57
C THR A 381 23.56 9.48 8.55
N PRO A 382 22.53 9.55 9.41
CA PRO A 382 21.41 8.63 9.32
C PRO A 382 20.69 8.67 7.96
N LEU A 383 20.51 9.86 7.38
CA LEU A 383 19.91 10.02 6.06
C LEU A 383 20.80 9.52 4.92
N ILE A 384 22.12 9.70 5.05
CA ILE A 384 23.10 9.10 4.12
C ILE A 384 22.97 7.58 4.15
N ASN A 385 22.93 6.98 5.34
CA ASN A 385 22.86 5.54 5.50
C ASN A 385 21.56 4.98 4.92
N THR A 386 20.44 5.68 5.09
CA THR A 386 19.12 5.24 4.62
C THR A 386 18.96 5.36 3.11
N TYR A 387 19.44 6.47 2.51
CA TYR A 387 19.10 6.78 1.10
C TYR A 387 20.24 6.59 0.12
N PHE A 388 21.50 6.65 0.57
CA PHE A 388 22.65 6.73 -0.34
C PHE A 388 23.67 5.61 -0.15
N THR A 389 23.44 4.69 0.78
CA THR A 389 24.29 3.49 0.91
C THR A 389 24.07 2.54 -0.26
N THR A 390 25.14 2.15 -0.94
CA THR A 390 25.12 1.20 -2.06
C THR A 390 26.31 0.24 -1.94
N PRO A 391 26.13 -1.10 -1.96
CA PRO A 391 24.80 -1.76 -1.92
C PRO A 391 24.02 -1.45 -0.64
N ARG A 392 22.69 -1.45 -0.73
CA ARG A 392 21.84 -1.33 0.45
C ARG A 392 22.06 -2.51 1.40
N PRO A 393 21.80 -2.38 2.71
CA PRO A 393 21.77 -3.52 3.61
C PRO A 393 20.84 -4.60 3.07
N VAL A 394 21.25 -5.88 3.12
CA VAL A 394 20.38 -7.01 2.76
C VAL A 394 19.21 -7.10 3.77
N TYR A 395 19.52 -6.82 5.03
CA TYR A 395 18.56 -6.85 6.13
C TYR A 395 18.53 -5.53 6.87
N GLU A 396 17.33 -5.11 7.22
CA GLU A 396 17.11 -3.95 8.06
C GLU A 396 16.16 -4.35 9.20
N LEU A 397 16.44 -3.84 10.41
CA LEU A 397 15.62 -4.05 11.60
C LEU A 397 15.45 -2.72 12.33
N TYR A 398 14.21 -2.38 12.65
CA TYR A 398 13.86 -1.12 13.31
C TYR A 398 13.04 -1.33 14.55
N ASP A 399 13.35 -0.61 15.63
CA ASP A 399 12.53 -0.46 16.82
C ASP A 399 11.65 0.79 16.66
N LEU A 400 10.40 0.60 16.27
CA LEU A 400 9.49 1.69 15.90
C LEU A 400 9.04 2.55 17.09
N ASP A 401 9.19 2.05 18.33
CA ASP A 401 8.95 2.85 19.53
C ASP A 401 10.09 3.85 19.79
N ALA A 402 11.33 3.44 19.53
CA ALA A 402 12.51 4.27 19.72
C ALA A 402 12.88 5.09 18.46
N ASP A 403 12.57 4.57 17.29
CA ASP A 403 12.91 5.15 15.97
C ASP A 403 11.72 5.05 15.01
N PRO A 404 10.66 5.84 15.19
CA PRO A 404 9.49 5.84 14.33
C PRO A 404 9.78 6.33 12.90
N SER A 405 10.95 6.90 12.66
CA SER A 405 11.40 7.35 11.33
C SER A 405 12.27 6.33 10.59
N GLU A 406 12.56 5.18 11.20
CA GLU A 406 13.28 4.05 10.59
C GLU A 406 14.65 4.46 9.98
N LEU A 407 15.44 5.18 10.76
CA LEU A 407 16.76 5.70 10.34
C LEU A 407 17.95 4.96 10.99
N ASN A 408 17.70 4.15 12.03
CA ASN A 408 18.73 3.43 12.76
C ASN A 408 18.57 1.91 12.59
N ASN A 409 19.23 1.36 11.57
CA ASN A 409 19.20 -0.08 11.32
C ASN A 409 19.91 -0.86 12.44
N LEU A 410 19.19 -1.76 13.09
CA LEU A 410 19.62 -2.61 14.21
C LEU A 410 19.93 -4.06 13.78
N ALA A 411 19.81 -4.40 12.49
CA ALA A 411 20.04 -5.76 12.01
C ALA A 411 21.49 -6.22 12.30
N GLY A 412 21.63 -7.47 12.72
CA GLY A 412 22.91 -8.10 13.02
C GLY A 412 23.49 -7.72 14.39
N ARG A 413 22.79 -6.96 15.23
CA ARG A 413 23.26 -6.62 16.58
C ARG A 413 22.93 -7.73 17.57
N PRO A 414 23.87 -8.12 18.46
CA PRO A 414 23.60 -9.18 19.43
C PRO A 414 22.37 -8.97 20.32
N GLU A 415 22.13 -7.71 20.72
CA GLU A 415 21.01 -7.33 21.59
C GLU A 415 19.63 -7.46 20.92
N THR A 416 19.57 -7.48 19.59
CA THR A 416 18.33 -7.65 18.82
C THR A 416 18.23 -9.00 18.11
N ALA A 417 19.20 -9.91 18.29
CA ALA A 417 19.30 -11.16 17.55
C ALA A 417 18.05 -12.05 17.70
N ALA A 418 17.45 -12.09 18.89
CA ALA A 418 16.25 -12.91 19.14
C ALA A 418 15.03 -12.41 18.37
N VAL A 419 14.76 -11.09 18.37
CA VAL A 419 13.65 -10.51 17.66
C VAL A 419 13.89 -10.53 16.14
N GLU A 420 15.11 -10.33 15.70
CA GLU A 420 15.48 -10.45 14.29
C GLU A 420 15.22 -11.88 13.79
N LYS A 421 15.62 -12.90 14.54
CA LYS A 421 15.34 -14.30 14.20
C LYS A 421 13.84 -14.57 14.08
N GLU A 422 13.06 -14.16 15.08
CA GLU A 422 11.60 -14.32 15.10
C GLU A 422 10.95 -13.71 13.84
N LEU A 423 11.33 -12.47 13.48
CA LEU A 423 10.76 -11.79 12.33
C LEU A 423 11.20 -12.39 10.98
N ARG A 424 12.45 -12.87 10.89
CA ARG A 424 12.92 -13.61 9.71
C ARG A 424 12.16 -14.91 9.52
N GLU A 425 11.90 -15.66 10.59
CA GLU A 425 11.11 -16.89 10.54
C GLU A 425 9.67 -16.61 10.09
N ALA A 426 9.02 -15.60 10.67
CA ALA A 426 7.67 -15.20 10.29
C ALA A 426 7.59 -14.75 8.81
N LEU A 427 8.58 -14.00 8.33
CA LEU A 427 8.65 -13.58 6.94
C LEU A 427 8.89 -14.78 6.00
N ALA A 428 9.79 -15.68 6.34
CA ALA A 428 10.07 -16.89 5.54
C ALA A 428 8.83 -17.78 5.43
N GLU A 429 8.09 -17.97 6.54
CA GLU A 429 6.83 -18.72 6.53
C GLU A 429 5.80 -18.10 5.59
N LYS A 430 5.59 -16.77 5.68
CA LYS A 430 4.68 -16.04 4.77
C LYS A 430 5.08 -16.20 3.31
N MET A 431 6.38 -16.07 2.99
CA MET A 431 6.88 -16.22 1.63
C MET A 431 6.64 -17.65 1.08
N ILE A 432 6.77 -18.68 1.93
CA ILE A 432 6.46 -20.06 1.55
C ILE A 432 4.97 -20.24 1.28
N LEU A 433 4.12 -19.74 2.16
CA LEU A 433 2.65 -19.86 2.05
C LEU A 433 2.10 -19.13 0.82
N ASP A 434 2.73 -18.03 0.43
CA ASP A 434 2.34 -17.24 -0.75
C ASP A 434 2.95 -17.74 -2.06
N PHE A 435 3.77 -18.79 -2.03
CA PHE A 435 4.53 -19.29 -3.18
C PHE A 435 5.46 -18.21 -3.77
N ASP A 436 6.09 -17.42 -2.90
CA ASP A 436 7.03 -16.39 -3.35
C ASP A 436 8.27 -17.04 -3.96
N TYR A 437 8.61 -16.65 -5.18
CA TYR A 437 9.73 -17.21 -5.93
C TYR A 437 11.09 -16.59 -5.56
N LEU A 438 11.11 -15.59 -4.68
CA LEU A 438 12.35 -14.99 -4.21
C LEU A 438 13.06 -15.90 -3.21
N PRO A 439 14.40 -15.81 -3.11
CA PRO A 439 15.14 -16.53 -2.07
C PRO A 439 14.63 -16.17 -0.68
N LEU A 440 14.52 -17.16 0.19
CA LEU A 440 14.14 -16.91 1.58
C LEU A 440 15.26 -16.16 2.34
N PRO A 441 14.93 -15.32 3.31
CA PRO A 441 15.91 -14.69 4.16
C PRO A 441 16.68 -15.77 4.94
N ALA A 442 18.02 -15.70 4.95
CA ALA A 442 18.84 -16.64 5.71
C ALA A 442 18.58 -16.47 7.21
N LEU A 443 18.41 -17.58 7.93
CA LEU A 443 18.30 -17.56 9.38
C LEU A 443 19.69 -17.33 10.01
N PRO A 444 19.79 -16.61 11.14
CA PRO A 444 21.08 -16.31 11.79
C PRO A 444 21.94 -17.53 12.07
N ASP A 445 21.34 -18.63 12.51
CA ASP A 445 22.04 -19.88 12.84
C ASP A 445 22.58 -20.63 11.59
N GLN A 446 22.21 -20.23 10.38
CA GLN A 446 22.70 -20.83 9.13
C GLN A 446 23.95 -20.11 8.60
N GLN A 447 24.26 -18.92 9.10
CA GLN A 447 25.41 -18.15 8.67
C GLN A 447 26.72 -18.59 9.35
N ASP A 448 26.62 -19.25 10.53
CA ASP A 448 27.77 -19.66 11.34
C ASP A 448 28.26 -21.11 11.07
N ASN A 449 27.59 -21.84 10.20
CA ASN A 449 28.09 -23.15 9.77
C ASN A 449 28.96 -22.99 8.51
N PRO A 450 30.29 -23.04 8.62
CA PRO A 450 31.15 -23.10 7.44
C PRO A 450 30.76 -24.36 6.64
N PRO A 451 30.82 -24.33 5.29
CA PRO A 451 30.46 -25.47 4.47
C PRO A 451 31.24 -26.69 4.97
N GLN A 452 30.54 -27.72 5.41
CA GLN A 452 31.17 -28.99 5.78
C GLN A 452 31.95 -29.47 4.58
N ASN A 453 33.26 -29.40 4.69
CA ASN A 453 34.19 -29.91 3.67
C ASN A 453 33.79 -31.37 3.39
N GLY A 454 33.20 -31.59 2.23
CA GLY A 454 32.83 -32.90 1.75
C GLY A 454 34.04 -33.83 1.84
N GLY A 455 33.85 -34.93 2.56
CA GLY A 455 34.90 -35.87 2.86
C GLY A 455 35.74 -36.23 1.65
N LYS A 456 37.02 -36.21 1.81
CA LYS A 456 38.00 -36.73 0.83
C LYS A 456 37.53 -38.12 0.39
N LYS A 457 37.08 -38.23 -0.86
CA LYS A 457 36.98 -39.53 -1.52
C LYS A 457 38.35 -40.16 -1.55
N SER A 458 38.53 -41.21 -0.79
CA SER A 458 39.72 -42.05 -0.84
C SER A 458 40.00 -42.52 -2.26
N ALA A 459 41.16 -42.20 -2.76
CA ALA A 459 41.65 -42.69 -4.06
C ALA A 459 41.76 -44.21 -4.02
N GLY A 460 40.82 -44.87 -4.67
CA GLY A 460 40.89 -46.31 -4.90
C GLY A 460 42.07 -46.65 -5.82
N LYS A 461 42.96 -47.50 -5.31
CA LYS A 461 44.10 -48.03 -6.05
C LYS A 461 43.67 -48.68 -7.40
N ALA A 462 44.24 -48.19 -8.48
CA ALA A 462 44.17 -48.88 -9.77
C ALA A 462 44.82 -50.23 -9.67
N ARG A 463 44.10 -51.33 -9.93
CA ARG A 463 44.64 -52.66 -10.24
C ARG A 463 44.95 -52.73 -11.73
N LYS A 464 46.22 -52.94 -12.05
CA LYS A 464 46.68 -53.42 -13.37
C LYS A 464 46.06 -54.79 -13.66
N ARG A 465 45.46 -54.93 -14.78
CA ARG A 465 45.63 -56.04 -15.74
C ARG A 465 44.99 -55.64 -17.07
#